data_88c1ed30bed9ebbe6857aea694af2810
#
_entry.id   88c1ed30bed9ebbe6857aea694af2810
#
_cell.length_a   1.000
_cell.length_b   1.000
_cell.length_c   1.000
_cell.angle_alpha   90.00
_cell.angle_beta   90.00
_cell.angle_gamma   90.00
#
_symmetry.space_group_name_H-M   'P 1'
#
loop_
_entity.id
_entity.type
_entity.pdbx_description
1 polymer ?
#
loop_
_entity_poly.entity_id
_entity_poly.type
_entity_poly.pdbx_seq_one_letter_code
_entity_poly.pdbx_strand_id
1 'polypeptide(L)'
;MHSVFLSRPTAKRATRLGLAALILLAGAAGASADFGRFVHSLWPQAQARGVSRATFDTAFRGVSPDADVIERTRKQAEFVKPVGDYLETAVSAKRIEKGRAKAREWKETLEKVERAYGVDSYIVLGVWGMETNFGGYVGDKYVIRALATLAYARYRGDYFKKELLSALQILEAGHVQARDMQGSWAGAMGQTQFMPTSFNQYAVDFDGDGHKDIWTNVPDALASTANYLKKHGWIADETWGYEVVLPAGLRGGAANRYRPFAQWAADGLARADGEAMPRQGDAALIMPAGGEGPAFLVTRNFRVIKTYNNSTAYALGVSLLGDRIAGWPPLKGSWPSAAR
;
A
#
# COMPACT_ATOMS: atom_id res chain seq x y z
N MET A 1 -64.09 -54.62 12.70
CA MET A 1 -64.58 -53.77 11.59
C MET A 1 -63.92 -52.41 11.74
N HIS A 2 -62.93 -52.03 10.96
CA HIS A 2 -62.66 -50.75 10.31
C HIS A 2 -61.28 -50.81 9.74
N SER A 3 -61.23 -50.75 8.41
CA SER A 3 -60.04 -50.75 7.58
C SER A 3 -59.21 -49.52 7.78
N VAL A 4 -57.82 -49.68 7.81
CA VAL A 4 -56.88 -48.62 7.72
C VAL A 4 -56.21 -48.70 6.33
N PHE A 5 -56.46 -47.70 5.50
CA PHE A 5 -55.81 -47.48 4.21
C PHE A 5 -54.38 -46.94 4.39
N LEU A 6 -53.40 -47.68 3.96
CA LEU A 6 -52.02 -47.24 3.82
C LEU A 6 -51.84 -46.51 2.48
N SER A 7 -51.59 -45.22 2.48
CA SER A 7 -51.19 -44.44 1.33
C SER A 7 -49.65 -44.46 1.16
N ARG A 8 -49.16 -44.89 0.02
CA ARG A 8 -47.75 -44.87 -0.38
C ARG A 8 -47.28 -43.44 -0.69
N PRO A 9 -46.10 -42.99 -0.28
CA PRO A 9 -45.55 -41.72 -0.72
C PRO A 9 -44.89 -41.87 -2.10
N THR A 10 -45.27 -40.96 -2.99
CA THR A 10 -44.82 -40.87 -4.37
C THR A 10 -43.38 -40.36 -4.50
N ALA A 11 -42.57 -41.10 -5.25
CA ALA A 11 -41.17 -40.77 -5.62
C ALA A 11 -41.13 -39.62 -6.63
N LYS A 12 -41.17 -38.35 -6.17
CA LYS A 12 -40.98 -37.16 -7.04
C LYS A 12 -40.03 -36.12 -6.51
N ARG A 13 -39.20 -36.38 -5.46
CA ARG A 13 -38.25 -35.40 -4.89
C ARG A 13 -36.80 -35.65 -5.22
N ALA A 14 -36.39 -36.77 -5.80
CA ALA A 14 -35.00 -37.09 -6.07
C ALA A 14 -34.44 -36.45 -7.37
N THR A 15 -35.28 -36.07 -8.33
CA THR A 15 -34.83 -35.59 -9.65
C THR A 15 -34.47 -34.10 -9.72
N ARG A 16 -34.91 -33.27 -8.76
CA ARG A 16 -34.62 -31.83 -8.77
C ARG A 16 -33.28 -31.45 -8.12
N LEU A 17 -32.75 -32.24 -7.19
CA LEU A 17 -31.45 -32.01 -6.58
C LEU A 17 -30.27 -32.39 -7.49
N GLY A 18 -30.43 -33.39 -8.33
CA GLY A 18 -29.39 -33.80 -9.28
C GLY A 18 -29.17 -32.80 -10.44
N LEU A 19 -30.23 -32.13 -10.89
CA LEU A 19 -30.12 -31.16 -11.98
C LEU A 19 -29.46 -29.82 -11.54
N ALA A 20 -29.73 -29.39 -10.32
CA ALA A 20 -29.10 -28.17 -9.77
C ALA A 20 -27.60 -28.36 -9.51
N ALA A 21 -27.18 -29.55 -9.07
CA ALA A 21 -25.76 -29.87 -8.86
C ALA A 21 -25.00 -29.99 -10.20
N LEU A 22 -25.63 -30.53 -11.25
CA LEU A 22 -25.03 -30.59 -12.60
C LEU A 22 -24.89 -29.20 -13.24
N ILE A 23 -25.83 -28.28 -13.02
CA ILE A 23 -25.77 -26.92 -13.58
C ILE A 23 -24.67 -26.10 -12.87
N LEU A 24 -24.47 -26.27 -11.57
CA LEU A 24 -23.39 -25.64 -10.81
C LEU A 24 -22.01 -26.15 -11.23
N LEU A 25 -21.86 -27.43 -11.47
CA LEU A 25 -20.61 -28.05 -11.97
C LEU A 25 -20.29 -27.62 -13.39
N ALA A 26 -21.28 -27.51 -14.27
CA ALA A 26 -21.07 -27.05 -15.67
C ALA A 26 -20.70 -25.55 -15.71
N GLY A 27 -21.26 -24.71 -14.84
CA GLY A 27 -20.91 -23.29 -14.72
C GLY A 27 -19.49 -23.07 -14.20
N ALA A 28 -19.05 -23.86 -13.23
CA ALA A 28 -17.69 -23.79 -12.69
C ALA A 28 -16.64 -24.29 -13.69
N ALA A 29 -16.95 -25.35 -14.46
CA ALA A 29 -16.07 -25.86 -15.52
C ALA A 29 -15.93 -24.85 -16.67
N GLY A 30 -17.01 -24.17 -17.06
CA GLY A 30 -16.99 -23.11 -18.07
C GLY A 30 -16.12 -21.91 -17.64
N ALA A 31 -16.30 -21.42 -16.44
CA ALA A 31 -15.52 -20.30 -15.90
C ALA A 31 -14.02 -20.63 -15.76
N SER A 32 -13.68 -21.88 -15.40
CA SER A 32 -12.29 -22.34 -15.33
C SER A 32 -11.65 -22.45 -16.72
N ALA A 33 -12.38 -22.93 -17.72
CA ALA A 33 -11.91 -23.01 -19.10
C ALA A 33 -11.69 -21.62 -19.71
N ASP A 34 -12.55 -20.65 -19.40
CA ASP A 34 -12.41 -19.25 -19.84
C ASP A 34 -11.20 -18.57 -19.22
N PHE A 35 -10.97 -18.79 -17.94
CA PHE A 35 -9.77 -18.29 -17.26
C PHE A 35 -8.50 -18.93 -17.82
N GLY A 36 -8.52 -20.24 -18.10
CA GLY A 36 -7.40 -20.92 -18.75
C GLY A 36 -7.08 -20.31 -20.14
N ARG A 37 -8.10 -20.03 -20.96
CA ARG A 37 -7.90 -19.33 -22.24
C ARG A 37 -7.32 -17.92 -22.05
N PHE A 38 -7.79 -17.18 -21.06
CA PHE A 38 -7.23 -15.89 -20.73
C PHE A 38 -5.74 -16.01 -20.37
N VAL A 39 -5.35 -16.93 -19.46
CA VAL A 39 -3.95 -17.15 -19.09
C VAL A 39 -3.11 -17.49 -20.33
N HIS A 40 -3.57 -18.43 -21.19
CA HIS A 40 -2.87 -18.77 -22.42
C HIS A 40 -2.68 -17.55 -23.35
N SER A 41 -3.64 -16.64 -23.40
CA SER A 41 -3.55 -15.43 -24.23
C SER A 41 -2.50 -14.43 -23.75
N LEU A 42 -1.99 -14.56 -22.52
CA LEU A 42 -0.93 -13.72 -21.99
C LEU A 42 0.47 -14.13 -22.46
N TRP A 43 0.63 -15.40 -22.91
CA TRP A 43 1.93 -15.95 -23.25
C TRP A 43 2.74 -15.11 -24.26
N PRO A 44 2.20 -14.68 -25.42
CA PRO A 44 2.99 -13.87 -26.35
C PRO A 44 3.51 -12.57 -25.74
N GLN A 45 2.74 -11.96 -24.85
CA GLN A 45 3.13 -10.73 -24.16
C GLN A 45 4.19 -10.97 -23.06
N ALA A 46 4.10 -12.12 -22.36
CA ALA A 46 5.11 -12.53 -21.37
C ALA A 46 6.43 -12.87 -22.08
N GLN A 47 6.38 -13.65 -23.15
CA GLN A 47 7.54 -14.01 -23.97
C GLN A 47 8.24 -12.78 -24.56
N ALA A 48 7.48 -11.81 -25.07
CA ALA A 48 8.04 -10.53 -25.58
C ALA A 48 8.74 -9.69 -24.51
N ARG A 49 8.48 -9.98 -23.21
CA ARG A 49 9.13 -9.37 -22.05
C ARG A 49 10.28 -10.21 -21.48
N GLY A 50 10.70 -11.26 -22.19
CA GLY A 50 11.80 -12.12 -21.80
C GLY A 50 11.45 -13.23 -20.81
N VAL A 51 10.16 -13.45 -20.51
CA VAL A 51 9.74 -14.54 -19.62
C VAL A 51 9.87 -15.87 -20.34
N SER A 52 10.57 -16.84 -19.75
CA SER A 52 10.69 -18.19 -20.26
C SER A 52 9.38 -18.98 -20.11
N ARG A 53 9.19 -19.99 -20.98
CA ARG A 53 8.04 -20.87 -20.88
C ARG A 53 8.00 -21.61 -19.54
N ALA A 54 9.14 -22.01 -19.01
CA ALA A 54 9.27 -22.69 -17.73
C ALA A 54 8.79 -21.83 -16.55
N THR A 55 9.20 -20.56 -16.51
CA THR A 55 8.73 -19.59 -15.51
C THR A 55 7.23 -19.36 -15.62
N PHE A 56 6.72 -19.15 -16.85
CA PHE A 56 5.31 -18.94 -17.09
C PHE A 56 4.46 -20.11 -16.60
N ASP A 57 4.81 -21.35 -17.01
CA ASP A 57 4.07 -22.55 -16.64
C ASP A 57 4.15 -22.82 -15.11
N THR A 58 5.29 -22.53 -14.48
CA THR A 58 5.45 -22.64 -13.04
C THR A 58 4.58 -21.62 -12.30
N ALA A 59 4.57 -20.37 -12.76
CA ALA A 59 3.79 -19.29 -12.16
C ALA A 59 2.28 -19.56 -12.20
N PHE A 60 1.77 -20.17 -13.27
CA PHE A 60 0.35 -20.44 -13.41
C PHE A 60 -0.09 -21.87 -13.04
N ARG A 61 0.83 -22.70 -12.54
CA ARG A 61 0.50 -24.07 -12.15
C ARG A 61 -0.57 -24.11 -11.07
N GLY A 62 -1.74 -24.66 -11.37
CA GLY A 62 -2.86 -24.78 -10.45
C GLY A 62 -3.57 -23.45 -10.11
N VAL A 63 -3.26 -22.37 -10.83
CA VAL A 63 -3.89 -21.07 -10.60
C VAL A 63 -5.31 -21.06 -11.18
N SER A 64 -6.25 -20.64 -10.35
CA SER A 64 -7.66 -20.39 -10.68
C SER A 64 -8.08 -19.04 -10.11
N PRO A 65 -9.17 -18.41 -10.59
CA PRO A 65 -9.65 -17.14 -10.03
C PRO A 65 -9.85 -17.21 -8.52
N ASP A 66 -9.57 -16.11 -7.82
CA ASP A 66 -9.78 -15.96 -6.38
C ASP A 66 -11.06 -15.17 -6.13
N ALA A 67 -12.08 -15.84 -5.58
CA ALA A 67 -13.39 -15.23 -5.30
C ALA A 67 -13.30 -14.12 -4.25
N ASP A 68 -12.42 -14.26 -3.22
CA ASP A 68 -12.19 -13.24 -2.21
C ASP A 68 -11.60 -11.96 -2.83
N VAL A 69 -10.67 -12.11 -3.77
CA VAL A 69 -10.12 -10.97 -4.53
C VAL A 69 -11.23 -10.22 -5.27
N ILE A 70 -12.13 -10.92 -5.94
CA ILE A 70 -13.27 -10.29 -6.64
C ILE A 70 -14.21 -9.60 -5.65
N GLU A 71 -14.52 -10.22 -4.52
CA GLU A 71 -15.40 -9.61 -3.51
C GLU A 71 -14.82 -8.30 -2.96
N ARG A 72 -13.51 -8.26 -2.71
CA ARG A 72 -12.81 -7.06 -2.22
C ARG A 72 -12.88 -5.89 -3.19
N THR A 73 -12.94 -6.14 -4.51
CA THR A 73 -13.08 -5.05 -5.51
C THR A 73 -14.40 -4.28 -5.33
N ARG A 74 -15.44 -4.94 -4.79
CA ARG A 74 -16.77 -4.34 -4.58
C ARG A 74 -16.84 -3.53 -3.27
N LYS A 75 -16.07 -3.94 -2.25
CA LYS A 75 -16.10 -3.33 -0.90
C LYS A 75 -15.23 -2.08 -0.74
N GLN A 76 -14.29 -1.83 -1.66
CA GLN A 76 -13.30 -0.76 -1.50
C GLN A 76 -13.86 0.67 -1.67
N ALA A 77 -15.08 0.84 -2.19
CA ALA A 77 -15.68 2.15 -2.50
C ALA A 77 -16.30 2.88 -1.29
N GLU A 78 -16.39 2.29 -0.09
CA GLU A 78 -17.37 2.74 0.91
C GLU A 78 -16.79 3.36 2.20
N PHE A 79 -15.47 3.37 2.45
CA PHE A 79 -14.94 3.85 3.73
C PHE A 79 -13.82 4.90 3.59
N VAL A 80 -14.21 6.17 3.56
CA VAL A 80 -13.28 7.28 3.86
C VAL A 80 -13.44 7.63 5.35
N LYS A 81 -12.54 7.13 6.19
CA LYS A 81 -12.48 7.53 7.61
C LYS A 81 -12.03 8.99 7.73
N PRO A 82 -12.56 9.76 8.69
CA PRO A 82 -11.98 11.05 9.06
C PRO A 82 -10.48 10.93 9.30
N VAL A 83 -9.73 11.97 8.94
CA VAL A 83 -8.25 11.93 9.03
C VAL A 83 -7.77 11.69 10.45
N GLY A 84 -8.44 12.28 11.46
CA GLY A 84 -8.13 12.07 12.87
C GLY A 84 -8.23 10.60 13.29
N ASP A 85 -9.35 9.93 12.97
CA ASP A 85 -9.59 8.52 13.31
C ASP A 85 -8.59 7.57 12.62
N TYR A 86 -8.22 7.92 11.37
CA TYR A 86 -7.17 7.20 10.65
C TYR A 86 -5.83 7.33 11.36
N LEU A 87 -5.44 8.55 11.74
CA LEU A 87 -4.15 8.83 12.37
C LEU A 87 -4.06 8.27 13.79
N GLU A 88 -5.14 8.24 14.56
CA GLU A 88 -5.17 7.61 15.88
C GLU A 88 -4.76 6.12 15.80
N THR A 89 -5.26 5.42 14.79
CA THR A 89 -4.88 4.02 14.55
C THR A 89 -3.47 3.91 13.95
N ALA A 90 -3.12 4.78 13.01
CA ALA A 90 -1.88 4.75 12.26
C ALA A 90 -0.66 5.10 13.13
N VAL A 91 -0.80 6.04 14.06
CA VAL A 91 0.28 6.57 14.93
C VAL A 91 0.05 6.15 16.38
N SER A 92 -0.44 4.93 16.59
CA SER A 92 -0.71 4.40 17.93
C SER A 92 0.55 4.19 18.77
N ALA A 93 0.44 4.30 20.09
CA ALA A 93 1.55 4.09 21.02
C ALA A 93 2.27 2.75 20.78
N LYS A 94 1.51 1.67 20.52
CA LYS A 94 2.06 0.35 20.23
C LYS A 94 2.92 0.35 18.95
N ARG A 95 2.47 1.05 17.90
CA ARG A 95 3.22 1.12 16.64
C ARG A 95 4.47 1.99 16.79
N ILE A 96 4.39 3.10 17.53
CA ILE A 96 5.55 3.95 17.86
C ILE A 96 6.61 3.14 18.64
N GLU A 97 6.20 2.41 19.68
CA GLU A 97 7.11 1.58 20.48
C GLU A 97 7.80 0.52 19.61
N LYS A 98 7.03 -0.20 18.78
CA LYS A 98 7.59 -1.17 17.83
C LYS A 98 8.55 -0.50 16.84
N GLY A 99 8.21 0.69 16.33
CA GLY A 99 9.08 1.46 15.44
C GLY A 99 10.39 1.87 16.11
N ARG A 100 10.35 2.31 17.36
CA ARG A 100 11.57 2.61 18.15
C ARG A 100 12.44 1.39 18.39
N ALA A 101 11.83 0.22 18.62
CA ALA A 101 12.57 -1.03 18.72
C ALA A 101 13.26 -1.37 17.37
N LYS A 102 12.54 -1.23 16.25
CA LYS A 102 13.09 -1.46 14.92
C LYS A 102 14.16 -0.43 14.52
N ALA A 103 14.01 0.83 14.93
CA ALA A 103 15.05 1.87 14.74
C ALA A 103 16.37 1.48 15.43
N ARG A 104 16.30 0.90 16.62
CA ARG A 104 17.50 0.41 17.35
C ARG A 104 18.06 -0.86 16.71
N GLU A 105 17.20 -1.82 16.36
CA GLU A 105 17.59 -3.11 15.76
C GLU A 105 18.33 -2.92 14.44
N TRP A 106 17.86 -1.99 13.60
CA TRP A 106 18.37 -1.76 12.24
C TRP A 106 19.17 -0.46 12.11
N LYS A 107 19.68 0.08 13.22
CA LYS A 107 20.35 1.39 13.27
C LYS A 107 21.43 1.53 12.19
N GLU A 108 22.37 0.59 12.14
CA GLU A 108 23.49 0.66 11.18
C GLU A 108 23.03 0.58 9.73
N THR A 109 22.01 -0.26 9.44
CA THR A 109 21.42 -0.37 8.11
C THR A 109 20.73 0.93 7.72
N LEU A 110 19.92 1.50 8.60
CA LEU A 110 19.23 2.77 8.39
C LEU A 110 20.21 3.91 8.11
N GLU A 111 21.29 4.01 8.89
CA GLU A 111 22.36 5.01 8.65
C GLU A 111 23.06 4.83 7.30
N LYS A 112 23.30 3.56 6.87
CA LYS A 112 23.86 3.27 5.54
C LYS A 112 22.89 3.65 4.43
N VAL A 113 21.61 3.33 4.58
CA VAL A 113 20.54 3.67 3.62
C VAL A 113 20.39 5.18 3.51
N GLU A 114 20.33 5.90 4.63
CA GLU A 114 20.23 7.36 4.65
C GLU A 114 21.42 8.02 3.93
N ARG A 115 22.65 7.58 4.23
CA ARG A 115 23.87 8.06 3.52
C ARG A 115 23.83 7.78 2.01
N ALA A 116 23.28 6.62 1.59
CA ALA A 116 23.26 6.23 0.18
C ALA A 116 22.20 6.97 -0.62
N TYR A 117 21.05 7.23 0.00
CA TYR A 117 19.89 7.77 -0.71
C TYR A 117 19.55 9.22 -0.33
N GLY A 118 20.05 9.73 0.79
CA GLY A 118 19.73 11.07 1.30
C GLY A 118 18.29 11.18 1.81
N VAL A 119 17.65 10.06 2.14
CA VAL A 119 16.29 10.01 2.66
C VAL A 119 16.34 9.77 4.15
N ASP A 120 15.66 10.64 4.92
CA ASP A 120 15.53 10.52 6.37
C ASP A 120 15.08 9.11 6.78
N SER A 121 15.87 8.45 7.62
CA SER A 121 15.63 7.08 8.06
C SER A 121 14.33 6.91 8.83
N TYR A 122 13.86 7.94 9.54
CA TYR A 122 12.57 7.88 10.24
C TYR A 122 11.38 7.95 9.29
N ILE A 123 11.52 8.60 8.13
CA ILE A 123 10.51 8.54 7.06
C ILE A 123 10.48 7.15 6.43
N VAL A 124 11.64 6.53 6.19
CA VAL A 124 11.71 5.12 5.73
C VAL A 124 11.04 4.19 6.73
N LEU A 125 11.29 4.36 8.03
CA LEU A 125 10.61 3.63 9.10
C LEU A 125 9.11 3.93 9.13
N GLY A 126 8.71 5.18 8.90
CA GLY A 126 7.31 5.58 8.79
C GLY A 126 6.58 4.81 7.69
N VAL A 127 7.16 4.73 6.48
CA VAL A 127 6.62 3.93 5.36
C VAL A 127 6.54 2.45 5.77
N TRP A 128 7.63 1.87 6.25
CA TRP A 128 7.65 0.46 6.67
C TRP A 128 6.60 0.14 7.75
N GLY A 129 6.44 1.06 8.71
CA GLY A 129 5.41 0.96 9.74
C GLY A 129 3.99 1.04 9.20
N MET A 130 3.74 1.93 8.23
CA MET A 130 2.42 2.10 7.62
C MET A 130 2.05 0.95 6.70
N GLU A 131 2.98 0.46 5.89
CA GLU A 131 2.71 -0.58 4.91
C GLU A 131 2.48 -1.96 5.55
N THR A 132 3.38 -2.37 6.42
CA THR A 132 3.37 -3.76 6.92
C THR A 132 3.51 -3.87 8.43
N ASN A 133 3.36 -2.76 9.18
CA ASN A 133 3.65 -2.74 10.61
C ASN A 133 5.05 -3.33 10.89
N PHE A 134 6.06 -2.82 10.19
CA PHE A 134 7.45 -3.23 10.27
C PHE A 134 7.65 -4.73 9.94
N GLY A 135 7.19 -5.15 8.77
CA GLY A 135 7.27 -6.53 8.29
C GLY A 135 6.35 -7.51 9.03
N GLY A 136 5.48 -7.02 9.90
CA GLY A 136 4.59 -7.88 10.70
C GLY A 136 3.48 -8.56 9.91
N TYR A 137 3.09 -8.01 8.76
CA TYR A 137 2.11 -8.59 7.85
C TYR A 137 2.32 -8.05 6.43
N VAL A 138 2.76 -8.90 5.53
CA VAL A 138 3.05 -8.57 4.13
C VAL A 138 1.93 -8.98 3.16
N GLY A 139 0.87 -9.61 3.67
CA GLY A 139 -0.19 -10.24 2.89
C GLY A 139 0.04 -11.75 2.77
N ASP A 140 -1.03 -12.46 2.43
CA ASP A 140 -1.10 -13.93 2.36
C ASP A 140 -1.57 -14.44 0.99
N LYS A 141 -1.75 -13.54 0.02
CA LYS A 141 -2.19 -13.91 -1.33
C LYS A 141 -1.00 -14.21 -2.23
N TYR A 142 -1.09 -15.29 -2.98
CA TYR A 142 -0.18 -15.51 -4.10
C TYR A 142 -0.39 -14.42 -5.16
N VAL A 143 0.62 -13.57 -5.35
CA VAL A 143 0.52 -12.34 -6.14
C VAL A 143 0.11 -12.61 -7.58
N ILE A 144 0.66 -13.65 -8.21
CA ILE A 144 0.27 -14.03 -9.58
C ILE A 144 -1.22 -14.36 -9.66
N ARG A 145 -1.75 -15.13 -8.69
CA ARG A 145 -3.18 -15.47 -8.65
C ARG A 145 -4.06 -14.25 -8.46
N ALA A 146 -3.69 -13.37 -7.53
CA ALA A 146 -4.43 -12.14 -7.27
C ALA A 146 -4.47 -11.23 -8.50
N LEU A 147 -3.31 -10.97 -9.11
CA LEU A 147 -3.18 -10.13 -10.29
C LEU A 147 -3.87 -10.75 -11.53
N ALA A 148 -3.76 -12.07 -11.73
CA ALA A 148 -4.44 -12.76 -12.83
C ALA A 148 -5.96 -12.68 -12.67
N THR A 149 -6.47 -12.81 -11.45
CA THR A 149 -7.89 -12.66 -11.14
C THR A 149 -8.40 -11.25 -11.48
N LEU A 150 -7.68 -10.21 -11.05
CA LEU A 150 -8.03 -8.81 -11.30
C LEU A 150 -7.92 -8.45 -12.80
N ALA A 151 -6.89 -8.96 -13.47
CA ALA A 151 -6.70 -8.78 -14.92
C ALA A 151 -7.81 -9.48 -15.72
N TYR A 152 -8.16 -10.71 -15.36
CA TYR A 152 -9.26 -11.47 -15.99
C TYR A 152 -10.60 -10.74 -15.81
N ALA A 153 -10.88 -10.21 -14.62
CA ALA A 153 -12.06 -9.41 -14.33
C ALA A 153 -12.03 -8.01 -14.97
N ARG A 154 -10.93 -7.63 -15.65
CA ARG A 154 -10.69 -6.29 -16.22
C ARG A 154 -10.87 -5.16 -15.22
N TYR A 155 -10.62 -5.45 -13.94
CA TYR A 155 -10.67 -4.41 -12.91
C TYR A 155 -9.62 -3.35 -13.18
N ARG A 156 -10.03 -2.08 -13.25
CA ARG A 156 -9.20 -0.93 -13.68
C ARG A 156 -8.55 -1.13 -15.06
N GLY A 157 -9.27 -1.75 -16.02
CA GLY A 157 -8.81 -1.92 -17.40
C GLY A 157 -7.57 -2.82 -17.51
N ASP A 158 -6.53 -2.35 -18.16
CA ASP A 158 -5.29 -3.10 -18.40
C ASP A 158 -4.24 -2.94 -17.29
N TYR A 159 -4.55 -2.19 -16.22
CA TYR A 159 -3.60 -1.93 -15.14
C TYR A 159 -3.06 -3.23 -14.53
N PHE A 160 -3.95 -4.11 -14.07
CA PHE A 160 -3.55 -5.36 -13.42
C PHE A 160 -2.92 -6.38 -14.37
N LYS A 161 -3.24 -6.32 -15.67
CA LYS A 161 -2.53 -7.12 -16.66
C LYS A 161 -1.07 -6.68 -16.80
N LYS A 162 -0.80 -5.36 -16.79
CA LYS A 162 0.56 -4.82 -16.79
C LYS A 162 1.34 -5.26 -15.55
N GLU A 163 0.71 -5.18 -14.37
CA GLU A 163 1.32 -5.61 -13.11
C GLU A 163 1.62 -7.12 -13.13
N LEU A 164 0.69 -7.95 -13.63
CA LEU A 164 0.90 -9.40 -13.77
C LEU A 164 2.11 -9.73 -14.64
N LEU A 165 2.23 -9.09 -15.78
CA LEU A 165 3.37 -9.31 -16.68
C LEU A 165 4.69 -8.86 -16.04
N SER A 166 4.67 -7.80 -15.23
CA SER A 166 5.83 -7.34 -14.46
C SER A 166 6.18 -8.31 -13.31
N ALA A 167 5.18 -8.94 -12.67
CA ALA A 167 5.41 -9.97 -11.67
C ALA A 167 6.08 -11.23 -12.26
N LEU A 168 5.71 -11.60 -13.49
CA LEU A 168 6.39 -12.71 -14.19
C LEU A 168 7.86 -12.40 -14.49
N GLN A 169 8.21 -11.13 -14.78
CA GLN A 169 9.61 -10.72 -14.96
C GLN A 169 10.41 -10.83 -13.66
N ILE A 170 9.81 -10.55 -12.50
CA ILE A 170 10.45 -10.72 -11.19
C ILE A 170 10.77 -12.19 -10.93
N LEU A 171 9.84 -13.09 -11.25
CA LEU A 171 10.06 -14.54 -11.15
C LEU A 171 11.15 -15.02 -12.13
N GLU A 172 11.15 -14.53 -13.36
CA GLU A 172 12.17 -14.87 -14.36
C GLU A 172 13.56 -14.43 -13.93
N ALA A 173 13.67 -13.26 -13.31
CA ALA A 173 14.94 -12.76 -12.76
C ALA A 173 15.41 -13.51 -11.51
N GLY A 174 14.60 -14.41 -10.95
CA GLY A 174 14.96 -15.23 -9.80
C GLY A 174 15.01 -14.51 -8.47
N HIS A 175 14.47 -13.27 -8.38
CA HIS A 175 14.48 -12.51 -7.13
C HIS A 175 13.64 -13.12 -6.02
N VAL A 176 12.62 -13.91 -6.38
CA VAL A 176 11.76 -14.65 -5.46
C VAL A 176 11.23 -15.90 -6.16
N GLN A 177 11.00 -16.98 -5.42
CA GLN A 177 10.35 -18.15 -5.98
C GLN A 177 8.83 -17.95 -6.05
N ALA A 178 8.17 -18.61 -7.01
CA ALA A 178 6.72 -18.46 -7.21
C ALA A 178 5.91 -18.70 -5.93
N ARG A 179 6.25 -19.74 -5.15
CA ARG A 179 5.57 -20.08 -3.87
C ARG A 179 5.72 -19.00 -2.80
N ASP A 180 6.79 -18.19 -2.85
CA ASP A 180 7.17 -17.20 -1.85
C ASP A 180 6.75 -15.78 -2.27
N MET A 181 6.27 -15.59 -3.52
CA MET A 181 5.75 -14.33 -4.03
C MET A 181 4.37 -14.02 -3.44
N GLN A 182 4.36 -13.69 -2.15
CA GLN A 182 3.15 -13.35 -1.41
C GLN A 182 2.98 -11.83 -1.29
N GLY A 183 1.72 -11.40 -1.15
CA GLY A 183 1.38 -10.01 -1.03
C GLY A 183 -0.10 -9.77 -0.72
N SER A 184 -0.54 -8.54 -0.95
CA SER A 184 -1.92 -8.14 -0.74
C SER A 184 -2.88 -8.74 -1.79
N TRP A 185 -4.17 -8.67 -1.53
CA TRP A 185 -5.22 -9.07 -2.49
C TRP A 185 -5.15 -8.31 -3.83
N ALA A 186 -4.54 -7.12 -3.84
CA ALA A 186 -4.36 -6.28 -5.03
C ALA A 186 -2.95 -6.38 -5.63
N GLY A 187 -2.11 -7.32 -5.16
CA GLY A 187 -0.81 -7.61 -5.74
C GLY A 187 0.34 -6.70 -5.25
N ALA A 188 0.15 -5.94 -4.19
CA ALA A 188 1.25 -5.24 -3.51
C ALA A 188 2.10 -6.24 -2.72
N MET A 189 3.43 -6.14 -2.83
CA MET A 189 4.37 -7.21 -2.48
C MET A 189 5.30 -6.83 -1.33
N GLY A 190 5.59 -7.82 -0.49
CA GLY A 190 6.65 -7.77 0.50
C GLY A 190 6.48 -6.67 1.54
N GLN A 191 7.57 -6.33 2.24
CA GLN A 191 7.57 -5.38 3.35
C GLN A 191 7.34 -3.93 2.90
N THR A 192 7.64 -3.62 1.63
CA THR A 192 7.46 -2.31 1.01
C THR A 192 6.08 -2.12 0.40
N GLN A 193 5.29 -3.18 0.24
CA GLN A 193 4.03 -3.18 -0.50
C GLN A 193 4.17 -2.59 -1.92
N PHE A 194 5.28 -2.86 -2.59
CA PHE A 194 5.47 -2.46 -3.97
C PHE A 194 4.57 -3.21 -4.93
N MET A 195 3.98 -2.50 -5.87
CA MET A 195 3.44 -3.14 -7.06
C MET A 195 4.58 -3.70 -7.92
N PRO A 196 4.34 -4.78 -8.72
CA PRO A 196 5.40 -5.38 -9.53
C PRO A 196 6.15 -4.40 -10.45
N THR A 197 5.45 -3.42 -11.03
CA THR A 197 6.12 -2.37 -11.81
C THR A 197 7.02 -1.50 -10.96
N SER A 198 6.62 -1.17 -9.73
CA SER A 198 7.45 -0.42 -8.78
C SER A 198 8.66 -1.22 -8.33
N PHE A 199 8.49 -2.53 -8.10
CA PHE A 199 9.61 -3.42 -7.80
C PHE A 199 10.67 -3.41 -8.91
N ASN A 200 10.26 -3.65 -10.15
CA ASN A 200 11.18 -3.67 -11.30
C ASN A 200 11.94 -2.34 -11.47
N GLN A 201 11.35 -1.24 -11.05
CA GLN A 201 11.88 0.12 -11.23
C GLN A 201 12.74 0.59 -10.06
N TYR A 202 12.40 0.21 -8.83
CA TYR A 202 12.94 0.82 -7.61
C TYR A 202 13.53 -0.16 -6.61
N ALA A 203 13.20 -1.47 -6.66
CA ALA A 203 13.80 -2.43 -5.74
C ALA A 203 15.30 -2.55 -5.99
N VAL A 204 16.06 -2.65 -4.90
CA VAL A 204 17.52 -2.74 -4.92
C VAL A 204 17.98 -3.94 -4.09
N ASP A 205 19.09 -4.52 -4.50
CA ASP A 205 19.89 -5.46 -3.75
C ASP A 205 20.90 -4.63 -2.95
N PHE A 206 20.65 -4.49 -1.66
CA PHE A 206 21.44 -3.58 -0.82
C PHE A 206 22.58 -4.27 -0.08
N ASP A 207 22.45 -5.55 0.19
CA ASP A 207 23.48 -6.36 0.83
C ASP A 207 24.40 -7.07 -0.19
N GLY A 208 24.05 -7.05 -1.47
CA GLY A 208 24.88 -7.53 -2.57
C GLY A 208 24.86 -9.04 -2.75
N ASP A 209 23.78 -9.72 -2.32
CA ASP A 209 23.62 -11.16 -2.46
C ASP A 209 23.15 -11.62 -3.85
N GLY A 210 22.86 -10.67 -4.75
CA GLY A 210 22.39 -10.90 -6.12
C GLY A 210 20.85 -10.91 -6.24
N HIS A 211 20.12 -10.78 -5.15
CA HIS A 211 18.67 -10.76 -5.12
C HIS A 211 18.13 -9.43 -4.62
N LYS A 212 16.96 -9.03 -5.07
CA LYS A 212 16.21 -7.87 -4.55
C LYS A 212 15.09 -8.41 -3.68
N ASP A 213 15.39 -8.82 -2.46
CA ASP A 213 14.42 -9.48 -1.58
C ASP A 213 13.70 -8.50 -0.68
N ILE A 214 12.58 -7.98 -1.12
CA ILE A 214 11.72 -7.11 -0.29
C ILE A 214 10.80 -7.90 0.65
N TRP A 215 10.79 -9.24 0.62
CA TRP A 215 9.93 -10.09 1.45
C TRP A 215 10.58 -10.46 2.77
N THR A 216 11.81 -10.96 2.72
CA THR A 216 12.52 -11.49 3.89
C THR A 216 13.77 -10.70 4.27
N ASN A 217 14.36 -9.94 3.34
CA ASN A 217 15.55 -9.14 3.55
C ASN A 217 15.18 -7.69 3.93
N VAL A 218 15.37 -7.34 5.21
CA VAL A 218 15.05 -6.00 5.72
C VAL A 218 15.96 -4.91 5.13
N PRO A 219 17.29 -5.10 5.00
CA PRO A 219 18.15 -4.16 4.28
C PRO A 219 17.65 -3.78 2.89
N ASP A 220 17.26 -4.76 2.08
CA ASP A 220 16.71 -4.53 0.73
C ASP A 220 15.39 -3.76 0.77
N ALA A 221 14.50 -4.15 1.69
CA ALA A 221 13.21 -3.48 1.85
C ALA A 221 13.37 -2.00 2.23
N LEU A 222 14.24 -1.69 3.19
CA LEU A 222 14.50 -0.31 3.63
C LEU A 222 15.17 0.52 2.52
N ALA A 223 16.19 -0.05 1.87
CA ALA A 223 16.88 0.61 0.78
C ALA A 223 16.00 0.81 -0.46
N SER A 224 15.15 -0.17 -0.79
CA SER A 224 14.16 -0.04 -1.87
C SER A 224 13.16 1.08 -1.59
N THR A 225 12.68 1.19 -0.35
CA THR A 225 11.82 2.30 0.07
C THR A 225 12.52 3.64 -0.10
N ALA A 226 13.76 3.76 0.38
CA ALA A 226 14.54 4.98 0.25
C ALA A 226 14.83 5.32 -1.22
N ASN A 227 15.20 4.33 -2.04
CA ASN A 227 15.42 4.52 -3.48
C ASN A 227 14.15 5.01 -4.20
N TYR A 228 12.98 4.46 -3.84
CA TYR A 228 11.70 4.93 -4.36
C TYR A 228 11.51 6.42 -4.07
N LEU A 229 11.65 6.85 -2.82
CA LEU A 229 11.48 8.24 -2.42
C LEU A 229 12.50 9.17 -3.10
N LYS A 230 13.78 8.76 -3.15
CA LYS A 230 14.84 9.49 -3.88
C LYS A 230 14.50 9.68 -5.35
N LYS A 231 14.08 8.61 -6.03
CA LYS A 231 13.71 8.66 -7.47
C LYS A 231 12.47 9.51 -7.76
N HIS A 232 11.63 9.73 -6.75
CA HIS A 232 10.47 10.63 -6.82
C HIS A 232 10.78 12.06 -6.39
N GLY A 233 12.06 12.40 -6.15
CA GLY A 233 12.50 13.76 -5.90
C GLY A 233 12.60 14.14 -4.44
N TRP A 234 12.88 13.19 -3.55
CA TRP A 234 13.21 13.51 -2.16
C TRP A 234 14.38 14.47 -2.08
N ILE A 235 14.24 15.52 -1.30
CA ILE A 235 15.26 16.54 -1.04
C ILE A 235 15.90 16.21 0.31
N ALA A 236 17.21 15.92 0.28
CA ALA A 236 17.95 15.65 1.49
C ALA A 236 17.94 16.88 2.42
N ASP A 237 18.01 16.65 3.72
CA ASP A 237 18.02 17.66 4.77
C ASP A 237 16.76 18.58 4.80
N GLU A 238 15.74 18.31 3.98
CA GLU A 238 14.44 18.97 4.06
C GLU A 238 13.45 18.07 4.80
N THR A 239 12.80 18.62 5.85
CA THR A 239 11.72 17.90 6.55
C THR A 239 10.47 17.80 5.66
N TRP A 240 9.50 16.97 6.06
CA TRP A 240 8.22 16.86 5.38
C TRP A 240 7.28 18.06 5.63
N GLY A 241 7.44 18.77 6.77
CA GLY A 241 6.60 19.90 7.14
C GLY A 241 6.60 20.23 8.62
N TYR A 242 5.72 21.15 9.00
CA TYR A 242 5.56 21.66 10.36
C TYR A 242 4.09 21.84 10.68
N GLU A 243 3.68 21.48 11.91
CA GLU A 243 2.40 21.93 12.45
C GLU A 243 2.43 23.45 12.67
N VAL A 244 1.36 24.14 12.31
CA VAL A 244 1.28 25.60 12.44
C VAL A 244 0.00 26.06 13.11
N VAL A 245 0.11 27.21 13.80
CA VAL A 245 -1.01 27.98 14.30
C VAL A 245 -1.42 29.00 13.24
N LEU A 246 -2.71 29.05 12.92
CA LEU A 246 -3.26 29.98 11.95
C LEU A 246 -3.66 31.29 12.64
N PRO A 247 -3.44 32.46 12.01
CA PRO A 247 -3.97 33.72 12.51
C PRO A 247 -5.51 33.73 12.46
N ALA A 248 -6.13 34.49 13.36
CA ALA A 248 -7.57 34.65 13.40
C ALA A 248 -8.09 35.15 12.05
N GLY A 249 -9.11 34.48 11.49
CA GLY A 249 -9.75 34.86 10.24
C GLY A 249 -9.15 34.23 8.98
N LEU A 250 -8.04 33.52 9.03
CA LEU A 250 -7.54 32.75 7.88
C LEU A 250 -8.44 31.52 7.67
N ARG A 251 -9.37 31.64 6.75
CA ARG A 251 -10.27 30.54 6.35
C ARG A 251 -9.87 30.06 4.96
N GLY A 252 -9.02 29.03 4.90
CA GLY A 252 -8.98 28.06 3.81
C GLY A 252 -8.67 28.51 2.37
N GLY A 253 -8.22 29.72 2.09
CA GLY A 253 -8.03 30.19 0.71
C GLY A 253 -6.64 29.99 0.10
N ALA A 254 -5.64 29.59 0.87
CA ALA A 254 -4.24 29.49 0.45
C ALA A 254 -3.74 28.04 0.30
N ALA A 255 -4.63 27.06 0.41
CA ALA A 255 -4.27 25.64 0.33
C ALA A 255 -3.68 25.26 -1.03
N ASN A 256 -2.64 24.44 -1.01
CA ASN A 256 -1.98 23.84 -2.18
C ASN A 256 -1.05 24.72 -3.03
N ARG A 257 -0.72 25.95 -2.61
CA ARG A 257 0.30 26.76 -3.26
C ARG A 257 1.58 26.77 -2.43
N TYR A 258 2.70 26.37 -3.03
CA TYR A 258 4.02 26.53 -2.42
C TYR A 258 4.41 28.01 -2.42
N ARG A 259 4.75 28.52 -1.24
CA ARG A 259 5.21 29.88 -1.00
C ARG A 259 6.38 29.84 -0.03
N PRO A 260 7.30 30.82 -0.09
CA PRO A 260 8.37 30.95 0.88
C PRO A 260 7.88 30.95 2.34
N PHE A 261 8.57 30.28 3.24
CA PHE A 261 8.23 30.30 4.66
C PHE A 261 8.14 31.72 5.22
N ALA A 262 9.00 32.63 4.75
CA ALA A 262 8.96 34.03 5.15
C ALA A 262 7.61 34.72 4.81
N GLN A 263 6.96 34.36 3.71
CA GLN A 263 5.64 34.88 3.35
C GLN A 263 4.55 34.33 4.26
N TRP A 264 4.62 33.05 4.62
CA TRP A 264 3.70 32.45 5.59
C TRP A 264 3.82 33.12 6.96
N ALA A 265 5.05 33.38 7.41
CA ALA A 265 5.31 34.13 8.65
C ALA A 265 4.77 35.57 8.58
N ALA A 266 4.94 36.25 7.45
CA ALA A 266 4.40 37.60 7.23
C ALA A 266 2.87 37.63 7.24
N ASP A 267 2.21 36.54 6.80
CA ASP A 267 0.76 36.37 6.90
C ASP A 267 0.28 35.98 8.33
N GLY A 268 1.20 35.91 9.30
CA GLY A 268 0.90 35.65 10.70
C GLY A 268 0.83 34.19 11.09
N LEU A 269 1.29 33.24 10.23
CA LEU A 269 1.41 31.86 10.63
C LEU A 269 2.64 31.68 11.53
N ALA A 270 2.52 30.88 12.57
CA ALA A 270 3.60 30.50 13.47
C ALA A 270 3.69 28.98 13.61
N ARG A 271 4.87 28.45 13.87
CA ARG A 271 5.02 27.05 14.21
C ARG A 271 4.34 26.75 15.54
N ALA A 272 3.63 25.63 15.63
CA ALA A 272 2.90 25.23 16.82
C ALA A 272 3.82 24.85 18.00
N ASP A 273 5.07 24.44 17.70
CA ASP A 273 6.10 24.16 18.72
C ASP A 273 6.74 25.42 19.33
N GLY A 274 6.44 26.61 18.78
CA GLY A 274 6.99 27.89 19.22
C GLY A 274 8.34 28.25 18.63
N GLU A 275 8.94 27.38 17.82
CA GLU A 275 10.19 27.64 17.15
C GLU A 275 10.01 28.62 15.98
N ALA A 276 11.10 29.26 15.55
CA ALA A 276 11.07 30.17 14.41
C ALA A 276 10.75 29.43 13.10
N MET A 277 10.04 30.11 12.20
CA MET A 277 9.89 29.62 10.83
C MET A 277 11.24 29.47 10.12
N PRO A 278 11.43 28.45 9.26
CA PRO A 278 12.62 28.34 8.45
C PRO A 278 12.87 29.61 7.63
N ARG A 279 14.13 30.02 7.53
CA ARG A 279 14.52 31.21 6.75
C ARG A 279 14.47 30.97 5.24
N GLN A 280 14.61 29.72 4.80
CA GLN A 280 14.67 29.31 3.41
C GLN A 280 13.69 28.17 3.14
N GLY A 281 13.41 27.95 1.86
CA GLY A 281 12.49 26.90 1.41
C GLY A 281 11.06 27.39 1.26
N ASP A 282 10.27 26.52 0.63
CA ASP A 282 8.87 26.76 0.31
C ASP A 282 7.99 25.69 0.96
N ALA A 283 6.79 26.08 1.36
CA ALA A 283 5.79 25.16 1.87
C ALA A 283 4.40 25.48 1.33
N ALA A 284 3.53 24.49 1.35
CA ALA A 284 2.11 24.64 1.07
C ALA A 284 1.31 24.43 2.36
N LEU A 285 0.30 25.26 2.59
CA LEU A 285 -0.63 25.07 3.71
C LEU A 285 -1.62 23.96 3.39
N ILE A 286 -1.75 23.01 4.29
CA ILE A 286 -2.83 22.00 4.26
C ILE A 286 -3.61 22.04 5.57
N MET A 287 -4.92 21.82 5.47
CA MET A 287 -5.87 21.76 6.58
C MET A 287 -6.72 20.49 6.41
N PRO A 288 -6.20 19.31 6.80
CA PRO A 288 -6.81 18.02 6.46
C PRO A 288 -8.21 17.80 7.05
N ALA A 289 -8.52 18.48 8.15
CA ALA A 289 -9.85 18.47 8.80
C ALA A 289 -10.53 19.86 8.76
N GLY A 290 -10.17 20.70 7.79
CA GLY A 290 -10.66 22.08 7.74
C GLY A 290 -10.11 22.95 8.87
N GLY A 291 -10.85 24.00 9.23
CA GLY A 291 -10.43 24.97 10.26
C GLY A 291 -10.52 24.50 11.70
N GLU A 292 -11.07 23.32 11.95
CA GLU A 292 -11.28 22.76 13.29
C GLU A 292 -10.18 21.78 13.73
N GLY A 293 -9.27 21.43 12.83
CA GLY A 293 -8.18 20.49 13.09
C GLY A 293 -6.81 21.12 12.94
N PRO A 294 -5.75 20.32 13.18
CA PRO A 294 -4.37 20.76 12.97
C PRO A 294 -4.13 21.22 11.54
N ALA A 295 -3.35 22.28 11.38
CA ALA A 295 -2.90 22.82 10.11
C ALA A 295 -1.39 22.57 9.96
N PHE A 296 -0.94 22.38 8.71
CA PHE A 296 0.45 22.10 8.42
C PHE A 296 0.97 22.93 7.26
N LEU A 297 2.18 23.44 7.40
CA LEU A 297 2.99 23.85 6.26
C LEU A 297 3.83 22.65 5.82
N VAL A 298 3.49 22.08 4.65
CA VAL A 298 4.16 20.90 4.12
C VAL A 298 5.13 21.27 3.01
N THR A 299 6.31 20.66 3.04
CA THR A 299 7.36 20.86 2.04
C THR A 299 7.16 19.97 0.81
N ARG A 300 8.12 20.00 -0.12
CA ARG A 300 8.10 19.13 -1.30
C ARG A 300 8.23 17.65 -0.92
N ASN A 301 8.92 17.33 0.17
CA ASN A 301 9.08 15.95 0.65
C ASN A 301 7.74 15.31 1.07
N PHE A 302 6.79 16.09 1.58
CA PHE A 302 5.43 15.58 1.83
C PHE A 302 4.74 15.12 0.53
N ARG A 303 4.94 15.84 -0.57
CA ARG A 303 4.43 15.44 -1.89
C ARG A 303 5.13 14.17 -2.38
N VAL A 304 6.42 14.00 -2.11
CA VAL A 304 7.15 12.77 -2.43
C VAL A 304 6.55 11.57 -1.67
N ILE A 305 6.27 11.72 -0.37
CA ILE A 305 5.57 10.67 0.39
C ILE A 305 4.22 10.32 -0.26
N LYS A 306 3.47 11.30 -0.75
CA LYS A 306 2.20 11.08 -1.47
C LYS A 306 2.35 10.29 -2.78
N THR A 307 3.53 10.19 -3.36
CA THR A 307 3.73 9.31 -4.54
C THR A 307 3.65 7.84 -4.19
N TYR A 308 3.96 7.48 -2.95
CA TYR A 308 3.81 6.11 -2.44
C TYR A 308 2.33 5.72 -2.33
N ASN A 309 1.53 6.61 -1.77
CA ASN A 309 0.08 6.49 -1.70
C ASN A 309 -0.54 7.90 -1.76
N ASN A 310 -1.35 8.18 -2.78
CA ASN A 310 -1.92 9.52 -3.02
C ASN A 310 -3.05 9.87 -2.03
N SER A 311 -2.81 9.67 -0.74
CA SER A 311 -3.70 10.06 0.36
C SER A 311 -2.99 11.02 1.29
N THR A 312 -3.62 12.15 1.62
CA THR A 312 -3.09 13.10 2.62
C THR A 312 -3.04 12.46 4.01
N ALA A 313 -4.03 11.65 4.37
CA ALA A 313 -4.04 10.92 5.63
C ALA A 313 -2.88 9.92 5.73
N TYR A 314 -2.60 9.19 4.65
CA TYR A 314 -1.45 8.29 4.59
C TYR A 314 -0.12 9.05 4.75
N ALA A 315 0.08 10.11 3.98
CA ALA A 315 1.33 10.88 4.05
C ALA A 315 1.55 11.48 5.44
N LEU A 316 0.49 12.01 6.10
CA LEU A 316 0.54 12.43 7.50
C LEU A 316 0.85 11.24 8.44
N GLY A 317 0.26 10.07 8.18
CA GLY A 317 0.53 8.86 8.96
C GLY A 317 2.01 8.44 8.91
N VAL A 318 2.61 8.42 7.71
CA VAL A 318 4.05 8.17 7.53
C VAL A 318 4.88 9.19 8.27
N SER A 319 4.62 10.48 8.04
CA SER A 319 5.39 11.60 8.58
C SER A 319 5.32 11.64 10.10
N LEU A 320 4.11 11.64 10.66
CA LEU A 320 3.91 11.70 12.10
C LEU A 320 4.40 10.44 12.82
N LEU A 321 4.28 9.25 12.19
CA LEU A 321 4.85 8.04 12.76
C LEU A 321 6.37 8.13 12.81
N GLY A 322 7.01 8.61 11.74
CA GLY A 322 8.45 8.87 11.69
C GLY A 322 8.90 9.82 12.80
N ASP A 323 8.25 10.97 12.91
CA ASP A 323 8.51 11.96 13.97
C ASP A 323 8.39 11.36 15.38
N ARG A 324 7.32 10.59 15.62
CA ARG A 324 7.10 9.97 16.93
C ARG A 324 8.11 8.88 17.26
N ILE A 325 8.60 8.15 16.26
CA ILE A 325 9.71 7.18 16.42
C ILE A 325 11.00 7.90 16.74
N ALA A 326 11.29 9.01 16.05
CA ALA A 326 12.46 9.88 16.29
C ALA A 326 12.46 10.54 17.66
N GLY A 327 11.33 10.59 18.35
CA GLY A 327 11.21 11.18 19.68
C GLY A 327 10.57 12.57 19.69
N TRP A 328 10.16 13.10 18.54
CA TRP A 328 9.46 14.38 18.48
C TRP A 328 8.14 14.33 19.26
N PRO A 329 7.71 15.46 19.87
CA PRO A 329 6.48 15.53 20.64
C PRO A 329 5.23 15.27 19.76
N PRO A 330 4.07 14.93 20.37
CA PRO A 330 2.81 14.86 19.63
C PRO A 330 2.39 16.23 19.13
N LEU A 331 1.45 16.25 18.17
CA LEU A 331 0.81 17.49 17.72
C LEU A 331 0.22 18.27 18.90
N LYS A 332 0.22 19.59 18.78
CA LYS A 332 -0.41 20.51 19.74
C LYS A 332 -1.91 20.64 19.49
N GLY A 333 -2.31 20.66 18.22
CA GLY A 333 -3.71 20.70 17.81
C GLY A 333 -4.40 19.35 17.98
N SER A 334 -5.69 19.39 18.27
CA SER A 334 -6.54 18.21 18.40
C SER A 334 -7.33 18.01 17.12
N TRP A 335 -7.53 16.76 16.72
CA TRP A 335 -8.44 16.42 15.64
C TRP A 335 -9.89 16.60 16.09
N PRO A 336 -10.80 17.12 15.23
CA PRO A 336 -12.19 17.18 15.57
C PRO A 336 -12.73 15.75 15.82
N SER A 337 -13.49 15.60 16.91
CA SER A 337 -14.16 14.34 17.18
C SER A 337 -15.16 14.05 16.07
N ALA A 338 -15.19 12.81 15.57
CA ALA A 338 -16.31 12.39 14.74
C ALA A 338 -17.61 12.66 15.52
N ALA A 339 -18.51 13.43 14.93
CA ALA A 339 -19.85 13.58 15.51
C ALA A 339 -20.43 12.18 15.67
N ARG A 340 -20.65 11.77 16.93
CA ARG A 340 -21.26 10.47 17.28
C ARG A 340 -22.71 10.44 16.88
#